data_7aae3481cca541c448ed94da5335d34a
#
_entry.id   7aae3481cca541c448ed94da5335d34a
#
_cell.length_a   1.000
_cell.length_b   1.000
_cell.length_c   1.000
_cell.angle_alpha   90.00
_cell.angle_beta   90.00
_cell.angle_gamma   90.00
#
_symmetry.space_group_name_H-M   'P 1'
#
loop_
_entity.id
_entity.type
_entity.pdbx_description
1 polymer ?
#
loop_
_entity_poly.entity_id
_entity_poly.type
_entity_poly.pdbx_seq_one_letter_code
_entity_poly.pdbx_strand_id
1 'polypeptide(L)'
;MRNVTFSYGERVILRDVSLQVPRGKVTALMGASGGGKTTVLRLIGGQQRAQRGQVLFDGQDVGLLDAAGLFAARRRMGMLFQFGALFTDLSVFENVAFPLREHTDLSEELIRDVVLMKLNAVGLRGARDLLPSQISGGMARRVALARAIALDPELIMYDEPFAGLDPISLGTTAQLIRQLNDAMGLTSVLVSHDLTATFHLADHVIVLGPGVVAAQGTPAEVMASTDPLVHQFVNALPVGPVPFHYPGPDAAQDFGPTAGARP
;
A
#
# COMPACT_ATOMS: atom_id res chain seq x y z
N MET A 1 -12.93 -4.84 5.95
CA MET A 1 -13.00 -4.18 7.26
C MET A 1 -14.45 -3.84 7.56
N ARG A 2 -14.89 -3.94 8.83
CA ARG A 2 -16.27 -3.66 9.25
C ARG A 2 -16.25 -2.76 10.48
N ASN A 3 -16.79 -1.55 10.35
CA ASN A 3 -16.97 -0.54 11.40
C ASN A 3 -15.68 -0.26 12.22
N VAL A 4 -14.54 -0.21 11.53
CA VAL A 4 -13.23 -0.10 12.16
C VAL A 4 -12.96 1.32 12.62
N THR A 5 -12.64 1.45 13.93
CA THR A 5 -12.11 2.67 14.52
C THR A 5 -10.70 2.42 15.03
N PHE A 6 -9.79 3.32 14.70
CA PHE A 6 -8.38 3.23 15.10
C PHE A 6 -7.78 4.61 15.40
N SER A 7 -7.00 4.67 16.47
CA SER A 7 -6.30 5.88 16.93
C SER A 7 -4.84 5.58 17.32
N TYR A 8 -3.94 6.52 17.09
CA TYR A 8 -2.64 6.58 17.73
C TYR A 8 -2.72 7.55 18.91
N GLY A 9 -2.76 7.02 20.13
CA GLY A 9 -3.03 7.82 21.32
C GLY A 9 -4.39 8.53 21.20
N GLU A 10 -4.41 9.84 21.35
CA GLU A 10 -5.62 10.65 21.22
C GLU A 10 -6.02 10.97 19.78
N ARG A 11 -5.10 10.79 18.83
CA ARG A 11 -5.33 11.12 17.41
C ARG A 11 -6.11 10.01 16.73
N VAL A 12 -7.39 10.25 16.44
CA VAL A 12 -8.23 9.37 15.63
C VAL A 12 -7.77 9.38 14.18
N ILE A 13 -7.46 8.21 13.64
CA ILE A 13 -7.02 8.01 12.25
C ILE A 13 -8.14 7.45 11.38
N LEU A 14 -8.88 6.46 11.90
CA LEU A 14 -10.03 5.86 11.23
C LEU A 14 -11.23 5.90 12.17
N ARG A 15 -12.39 6.31 11.63
CA ARG A 15 -13.64 6.47 12.38
C ARG A 15 -14.74 5.70 11.66
N ASP A 16 -15.12 4.56 12.23
CA ASP A 16 -16.21 3.70 11.72
C ASP A 16 -16.04 3.31 10.24
N VAL A 17 -14.81 2.97 9.84
CA VAL A 17 -14.46 2.67 8.45
C VAL A 17 -14.90 1.26 8.10
N SER A 18 -15.73 1.16 7.05
CA SER A 18 -16.11 -0.11 6.42
C SER A 18 -15.68 -0.09 4.96
N LEU A 19 -14.90 -1.09 4.56
CA LEU A 19 -14.42 -1.24 3.19
C LEU A 19 -14.27 -2.73 2.82
N GLN A 20 -14.33 -3.00 1.53
CA GLN A 20 -14.18 -4.36 1.00
C GLN A 20 -13.06 -4.39 -0.04
N VAL A 21 -12.28 -5.46 -0.01
CA VAL A 21 -11.26 -5.79 -1.02
C VAL A 21 -11.76 -7.04 -1.75
N PRO A 22 -12.24 -6.92 -2.99
CA PRO A 22 -12.72 -8.05 -3.76
C PRO A 22 -11.60 -9.04 -4.07
N ARG A 23 -11.88 -10.34 -3.88
CA ARG A 23 -10.90 -11.40 -4.15
C ARG A 23 -10.50 -11.44 -5.63
N GLY A 24 -9.21 -11.65 -5.90
CA GLY A 24 -8.67 -11.75 -7.25
C GLY A 24 -8.63 -10.42 -8.02
N LYS A 25 -8.88 -9.29 -7.35
CA LYS A 25 -8.94 -7.96 -7.95
C LYS A 25 -7.85 -7.04 -7.40
N VAL A 26 -7.52 -6.03 -8.20
CA VAL A 26 -6.67 -4.92 -7.77
C VAL A 26 -7.55 -3.84 -7.16
N THR A 27 -7.44 -3.64 -5.85
CA THR A 27 -8.13 -2.57 -5.13
C THR A 27 -7.14 -1.45 -4.83
N ALA A 28 -7.42 -0.25 -5.34
CA ALA A 28 -6.66 0.95 -5.02
C ALA A 28 -7.22 1.63 -3.76
N LEU A 29 -6.34 1.94 -2.82
CA LEU A 29 -6.64 2.72 -1.63
C LEU A 29 -6.00 4.09 -1.78
N MET A 30 -6.80 5.09 -2.04
CA MET A 30 -6.40 6.45 -2.38
C MET A 30 -6.88 7.47 -1.35
N GLY A 31 -6.51 8.73 -1.52
CA GLY A 31 -6.92 9.83 -0.66
C GLY A 31 -5.73 10.71 -0.24
N ALA A 32 -6.03 11.83 0.42
CA ALA A 32 -5.04 12.82 0.83
C ALA A 32 -3.97 12.24 1.78
N SER A 33 -2.82 12.91 1.85
CA SER A 33 -1.76 12.55 2.80
C SER A 33 -2.30 12.60 4.24
N GLY A 34 -1.91 11.63 5.06
CA GLY A 34 -2.42 11.53 6.44
C GLY A 34 -3.84 10.93 6.57
N GLY A 35 -4.52 10.58 5.48
CA GLY A 35 -5.87 9.99 5.49
C GLY A 35 -5.98 8.56 6.04
N GLY A 36 -4.87 7.95 6.51
CA GLY A 36 -4.90 6.62 7.16
C GLY A 36 -4.61 5.44 6.23
N LYS A 37 -4.21 5.65 4.97
CA LYS A 37 -3.94 4.57 3.99
C LYS A 37 -2.95 3.52 4.49
N THR A 38 -1.76 3.93 4.92
CA THR A 38 -0.74 3.01 5.48
C THR A 38 -1.23 2.36 6.79
N THR A 39 -2.09 3.06 7.56
CA THR A 39 -2.73 2.48 8.76
C THR A 39 -3.67 1.34 8.38
N VAL A 40 -4.43 1.48 7.29
CA VAL A 40 -5.27 0.39 6.76
C VAL A 40 -4.41 -0.83 6.40
N LEU A 41 -3.29 -0.64 5.69
CA LEU A 41 -2.37 -1.75 5.39
C LEU A 41 -1.82 -2.42 6.65
N ARG A 42 -1.44 -1.62 7.67
CA ARG A 42 -0.95 -2.14 8.96
C ARG A 42 -2.03 -2.92 9.73
N LEU A 43 -3.28 -2.51 9.64
CA LEU A 43 -4.40 -3.23 10.23
C LEU A 43 -4.68 -4.54 9.49
N ILE A 44 -4.66 -4.54 8.15
CA ILE A 44 -4.82 -5.75 7.34
C ILE A 44 -3.70 -6.75 7.63
N GLY A 45 -2.44 -6.30 7.70
CA GLY A 45 -1.28 -7.14 8.03
C GLY A 45 -1.17 -7.50 9.53
N GLY A 46 -2.11 -7.06 10.37
CA GLY A 46 -2.12 -7.33 11.81
C GLY A 46 -0.96 -6.68 12.59
N GLN A 47 -0.27 -5.69 12.01
CA GLN A 47 0.76 -4.91 12.72
C GLN A 47 0.15 -3.97 13.76
N GLN A 48 -1.11 -3.60 13.56
CA GLN A 48 -1.94 -2.85 14.49
C GLN A 48 -3.26 -3.58 14.70
N ARG A 49 -3.87 -3.35 15.86
CA ARG A 49 -5.21 -3.88 16.19
C ARG A 49 -6.19 -2.73 16.29
N ALA A 50 -7.36 -2.90 15.64
CA ALA A 50 -8.44 -1.92 15.76
C ALA A 50 -8.96 -1.84 17.20
N GLN A 51 -9.29 -0.63 17.68
CA GLN A 51 -9.96 -0.47 18.97
C GLN A 51 -11.43 -0.87 18.92
N ARG A 52 -12.05 -0.73 17.73
CA ARG A 52 -13.43 -1.17 17.47
C ARG A 52 -13.55 -1.72 16.05
N GLY A 53 -14.55 -2.57 15.83
CA GLY A 53 -14.81 -3.19 14.55
C GLY A 53 -13.93 -4.41 14.31
N GLN A 54 -13.89 -4.88 13.07
CA GLN A 54 -13.23 -6.13 12.68
C GLN A 54 -12.43 -5.93 11.40
N VAL A 55 -11.27 -6.58 11.33
CA VAL A 55 -10.45 -6.69 10.12
C VAL A 55 -10.42 -8.15 9.71
N LEU A 56 -11.20 -8.49 8.70
CA LEU A 56 -11.37 -9.88 8.27
C LEU A 56 -10.44 -10.19 7.09
N PHE A 57 -9.61 -11.22 7.23
CA PHE A 57 -8.88 -11.85 6.17
C PHE A 57 -9.37 -13.28 6.01
N ASP A 58 -9.94 -13.59 4.87
CA ASP A 58 -10.53 -14.91 4.57
C ASP A 58 -11.52 -15.39 5.66
N GLY A 59 -12.36 -14.47 6.14
CA GLY A 59 -13.36 -14.73 7.19
C GLY A 59 -12.84 -14.72 8.62
N GLN A 60 -11.54 -14.72 8.84
CA GLN A 60 -10.91 -14.66 10.17
C GLN A 60 -10.60 -13.21 10.58
N ASP A 61 -10.96 -12.84 11.81
CA ASP A 61 -10.61 -11.53 12.35
C ASP A 61 -9.13 -11.48 12.75
N VAL A 62 -8.34 -10.77 11.98
CA VAL A 62 -6.89 -10.62 12.19
C VAL A 62 -6.57 -10.02 13.57
N GLY A 63 -7.46 -9.16 14.08
CA GLY A 63 -7.31 -8.53 15.39
C GLY A 63 -7.41 -9.49 16.56
N LEU A 64 -8.06 -10.66 16.38
CA LEU A 64 -8.28 -11.67 17.41
C LEU A 64 -7.29 -12.84 17.34
N LEU A 65 -6.46 -12.91 16.30
CA LEU A 65 -5.48 -13.98 16.16
C LEU A 65 -4.39 -13.89 17.25
N ASP A 66 -4.00 -15.05 17.76
CA ASP A 66 -2.81 -15.20 18.57
C ASP A 66 -1.53 -15.11 17.71
N ALA A 67 -0.36 -15.24 18.31
CA ALA A 67 0.90 -15.14 17.60
C ALA A 67 1.04 -16.18 16.48
N ALA A 68 0.63 -17.43 16.72
CA ALA A 68 0.72 -18.51 15.75
C ALA A 68 -0.26 -18.31 14.59
N GLY A 69 -1.52 -17.95 14.89
CA GLY A 69 -2.52 -17.63 13.88
C GLY A 69 -2.15 -16.42 13.02
N LEU A 70 -1.57 -15.38 13.65
CA LEU A 70 -1.10 -14.19 12.94
C LEU A 70 0.10 -14.52 12.03
N PHE A 71 1.01 -15.35 12.50
CA PHE A 71 2.13 -15.84 11.69
C PHE A 71 1.62 -16.63 10.46
N ALA A 72 0.68 -17.56 10.67
CA ALA A 72 0.06 -18.33 9.58
C ALA A 72 -0.67 -17.42 8.57
N ALA A 73 -1.44 -16.43 9.05
CA ALA A 73 -2.12 -15.47 8.19
C ALA A 73 -1.13 -14.63 7.36
N ARG A 74 -0.03 -14.15 7.97
CA ARG A 74 1.00 -13.35 7.29
C ARG A 74 1.77 -14.12 6.21
N ARG A 75 1.94 -15.45 6.34
CA ARG A 75 2.53 -16.27 5.28
C ARG A 75 1.70 -16.27 3.99
N ARG A 76 0.39 -15.99 4.10
CA ARG A 76 -0.54 -15.85 2.97
C ARG A 76 -0.62 -14.40 2.46
N MET A 77 0.19 -13.47 3.00
CA MET A 77 0.20 -12.05 2.66
C MET A 77 1.60 -11.64 2.19
N GLY A 78 1.69 -10.98 1.05
CA GLY A 78 2.89 -10.31 0.59
C GLY A 78 2.82 -8.81 0.88
N MET A 79 3.99 -8.17 1.09
CA MET A 79 4.08 -6.72 1.28
C MET A 79 5.22 -6.15 0.47
N LEU A 80 4.91 -5.18 -0.38
CA LEU A 80 5.88 -4.31 -1.03
C LEU A 80 5.90 -2.96 -0.33
N PHE A 81 6.99 -2.65 0.36
CA PHE A 81 7.20 -1.37 1.03
C PHE A 81 7.64 -0.28 0.05
N GLN A 82 7.37 0.97 0.37
CA GLN A 82 7.62 2.15 -0.44
C GLN A 82 9.03 2.21 -1.07
N PHE A 83 10.07 1.82 -0.31
CA PHE A 83 11.46 1.80 -0.81
C PHE A 83 12.00 0.38 -1.03
N GLY A 84 11.11 -0.61 -1.18
CA GLY A 84 11.46 -2.01 -1.38
C GLY A 84 11.96 -2.72 -0.11
N ALA A 85 12.61 -2.01 0.81
CA ALA A 85 13.16 -2.55 2.06
C ALA A 85 14.00 -3.83 1.85
N LEU A 86 14.88 -3.82 0.86
CA LEU A 86 15.81 -4.92 0.62
C LEU A 86 16.88 -4.99 1.72
N PHE A 87 17.32 -6.19 2.03
CA PHE A 87 18.52 -6.40 2.83
C PHE A 87 19.72 -5.98 2.00
N THR A 88 20.46 -4.97 2.44
CA THR A 88 21.51 -4.32 1.67
C THR A 88 22.79 -5.14 1.52
N ASP A 89 23.00 -6.06 2.42
CA ASP A 89 24.12 -7.00 2.52
C ASP A 89 23.86 -8.36 1.87
N LEU A 90 22.63 -8.59 1.40
CA LEU A 90 22.23 -9.79 0.68
C LEU A 90 22.12 -9.52 -0.83
N SER A 91 22.50 -10.52 -1.65
CA SER A 91 22.30 -10.44 -3.09
C SER A 91 20.82 -10.37 -3.47
N VAL A 92 20.54 -10.06 -4.73
CA VAL A 92 19.19 -10.13 -5.31
C VAL A 92 18.58 -11.51 -5.09
N PHE A 93 19.37 -12.57 -5.33
CA PHE A 93 18.94 -13.96 -5.09
C PHE A 93 18.57 -14.17 -3.62
N GLU A 94 19.47 -13.82 -2.71
CA GLU A 94 19.29 -14.03 -1.28
C GLU A 94 18.09 -13.24 -0.71
N ASN A 95 17.84 -12.03 -1.21
CA ASN A 95 16.66 -11.26 -0.83
C ASN A 95 15.35 -12.00 -1.16
N VAL A 96 15.28 -12.69 -2.31
CA VAL A 96 14.08 -13.46 -2.71
C VAL A 96 14.04 -14.83 -2.04
N ALA A 97 15.18 -15.45 -1.77
CA ALA A 97 15.29 -16.73 -1.07
C ALA A 97 14.92 -16.64 0.42
N PHE A 98 15.17 -15.48 1.04
CA PHE A 98 15.00 -15.27 2.48
C PHE A 98 13.64 -15.75 3.01
N PRO A 99 12.48 -15.29 2.49
CA PRO A 99 11.19 -15.75 2.99
C PRO A 99 10.95 -17.26 2.75
N LEU A 100 11.53 -17.85 1.72
CA LEU A 100 11.40 -19.29 1.48
C LEU A 100 12.13 -20.09 2.54
N ARG A 101 13.37 -19.71 2.89
CA ARG A 101 14.15 -20.38 3.95
C ARG A 101 13.51 -20.22 5.33
N GLU A 102 12.97 -19.03 5.64
CA GLU A 102 12.37 -18.75 6.95
C GLU A 102 11.00 -19.41 7.16
N HIS A 103 10.27 -19.68 6.06
CA HIS A 103 8.87 -20.06 6.16
C HIS A 103 8.52 -21.39 5.50
N THR A 104 9.49 -22.11 4.93
CA THR A 104 9.25 -23.41 4.29
C THR A 104 10.36 -24.39 4.62
N ASP A 105 10.07 -25.68 4.47
CA ASP A 105 11.05 -26.78 4.60
C ASP A 105 11.57 -27.24 3.22
N LEU A 106 11.59 -26.35 2.22
CA LEU A 106 12.08 -26.67 0.87
C LEU A 106 13.59 -26.87 0.88
N SER A 107 14.07 -27.82 0.06
CA SER A 107 15.50 -27.99 -0.17
C SER A 107 16.09 -26.75 -0.87
N GLU A 108 17.39 -26.47 -0.66
CA GLU A 108 18.08 -25.35 -1.33
C GLU A 108 18.00 -25.43 -2.86
N GLU A 109 17.90 -26.63 -3.41
CA GLU A 109 17.71 -26.84 -4.86
C GLU A 109 16.34 -26.34 -5.33
N LEU A 110 15.27 -26.66 -4.60
CA LEU A 110 13.92 -26.15 -4.88
C LEU A 110 13.81 -24.64 -4.63
N ILE A 111 14.42 -24.14 -3.56
CA ILE A 111 14.49 -22.70 -3.28
C ILE A 111 15.15 -21.97 -4.45
N ARG A 112 16.28 -22.49 -4.96
CA ARG A 112 16.96 -21.92 -6.12
C ARG A 112 16.01 -21.81 -7.33
N ASP A 113 15.31 -22.89 -7.64
CA ASP A 113 14.44 -22.92 -8.81
C ASP A 113 13.24 -21.98 -8.66
N VAL A 114 12.62 -21.92 -7.49
CA VAL A 114 11.55 -20.94 -7.17
C VAL A 114 12.07 -19.53 -7.30
N VAL A 115 13.22 -19.20 -6.70
CA VAL A 115 13.81 -17.85 -6.77
C VAL A 115 14.09 -17.45 -8.22
N LEU A 116 14.69 -18.32 -9.01
CA LEU A 116 14.97 -18.04 -10.43
C LEU A 116 13.68 -17.81 -11.23
N MET A 117 12.62 -18.57 -10.93
CA MET A 117 11.30 -18.39 -11.54
C MET A 117 10.71 -17.02 -11.16
N LYS A 118 10.73 -16.63 -9.86
CA LYS A 118 10.22 -15.33 -9.40
C LYS A 118 11.04 -14.16 -9.96
N LEU A 119 12.37 -14.28 -10.00
CA LEU A 119 13.22 -13.28 -10.64
C LEU A 119 13.00 -13.19 -12.15
N ASN A 120 12.71 -14.30 -12.82
CA ASN A 120 12.34 -14.27 -14.23
C ASN A 120 11.02 -13.56 -14.46
N ALA A 121 10.01 -13.76 -13.60
CA ALA A 121 8.72 -13.09 -13.70
C ALA A 121 8.83 -11.55 -13.60
N VAL A 122 9.83 -11.03 -12.87
CA VAL A 122 10.10 -9.59 -12.78
C VAL A 122 11.23 -9.12 -13.72
N GLY A 123 11.73 -10.00 -14.63
CA GLY A 123 12.74 -9.66 -15.61
C GLY A 123 14.15 -9.45 -15.05
N LEU A 124 14.49 -10.06 -13.90
CA LEU A 124 15.75 -9.82 -13.18
C LEU A 124 16.58 -11.09 -12.92
N ARG A 125 16.27 -12.21 -13.60
CA ARG A 125 17.03 -13.47 -13.42
C ARG A 125 18.53 -13.30 -13.65
N GLY A 126 18.94 -12.47 -14.61
CA GLY A 126 20.36 -12.20 -14.92
C GLY A 126 21.07 -11.31 -13.88
N ALA A 127 20.31 -10.66 -12.98
CA ALA A 127 20.88 -9.81 -11.92
C ALA A 127 20.99 -10.52 -10.57
N ARG A 128 20.74 -11.81 -10.49
CA ARG A 128 20.61 -12.58 -9.24
C ARG A 128 21.79 -12.46 -8.28
N ASP A 129 23.01 -12.34 -8.81
CA ASP A 129 24.24 -12.31 -8.03
C ASP A 129 24.65 -10.88 -7.60
N LEU A 130 23.93 -9.85 -8.08
CA LEU A 130 24.20 -8.47 -7.75
C LEU A 130 23.69 -8.11 -6.35
N LEU A 131 24.35 -7.13 -5.72
CA LEU A 131 23.89 -6.48 -4.48
C LEU A 131 22.88 -5.36 -4.78
N PRO A 132 22.02 -4.97 -3.83
CA PRO A 132 21.13 -3.82 -3.98
C PRO A 132 21.83 -2.52 -4.36
N SER A 133 23.08 -2.31 -3.93
CA SER A 133 23.92 -1.16 -4.28
C SER A 133 24.39 -1.14 -5.76
N GLN A 134 24.26 -2.26 -6.47
CA GLN A 134 24.70 -2.43 -7.86
C GLN A 134 23.56 -2.37 -8.87
N ILE A 135 22.33 -2.18 -8.40
CA ILE A 135 21.12 -2.15 -9.24
C ILE A 135 20.40 -0.80 -9.14
N SER A 136 19.63 -0.46 -10.17
CA SER A 136 18.82 0.77 -10.15
C SER A 136 17.66 0.70 -9.13
N GLY A 137 17.11 1.85 -8.72
CA GLY A 137 15.96 1.89 -7.83
C GLY A 137 14.73 1.14 -8.38
N GLY A 138 14.49 1.22 -9.69
CA GLY A 138 13.43 0.45 -10.36
C GLY A 138 13.70 -1.06 -10.34
N MET A 139 14.97 -1.50 -10.51
CA MET A 139 15.34 -2.90 -10.35
C MET A 139 15.15 -3.35 -8.90
N ALA A 140 15.61 -2.57 -7.92
CA ALA A 140 15.46 -2.90 -6.50
C ALA A 140 13.98 -3.09 -6.12
N ARG A 141 13.07 -2.26 -6.66
CA ARG A 141 11.63 -2.41 -6.46
C ARG A 141 11.08 -3.70 -7.05
N ARG A 142 11.53 -4.10 -8.25
CA ARG A 142 11.16 -5.38 -8.86
C ARG A 142 11.70 -6.58 -8.09
N VAL A 143 12.90 -6.49 -7.52
CA VAL A 143 13.42 -7.52 -6.58
C VAL A 143 12.54 -7.62 -5.34
N ALA A 144 12.16 -6.49 -4.75
CA ALA A 144 11.27 -6.47 -3.59
C ALA A 144 9.89 -7.05 -3.92
N LEU A 145 9.40 -6.86 -5.14
CA LEU A 145 8.18 -7.49 -5.64
C LEU A 145 8.35 -9.01 -5.76
N ALA A 146 9.47 -9.49 -6.36
CA ALA A 146 9.77 -10.92 -6.44
C ALA A 146 9.82 -11.57 -5.05
N ARG A 147 10.42 -10.87 -4.06
CA ARG A 147 10.43 -11.31 -2.65
C ARG A 147 9.02 -11.36 -2.05
N ALA A 148 8.19 -10.35 -2.32
CA ALA A 148 6.83 -10.29 -1.79
C ALA A 148 5.93 -11.41 -2.31
N ILE A 149 6.19 -11.93 -3.52
CA ILE A 149 5.45 -13.05 -4.12
C ILE A 149 6.16 -14.41 -3.99
N ALA A 150 7.25 -14.49 -3.22
CA ALA A 150 8.05 -15.71 -3.14
C ALA A 150 7.27 -16.89 -2.54
N LEU A 151 6.39 -16.62 -1.56
CA LEU A 151 5.56 -17.62 -0.87
C LEU A 151 4.19 -17.87 -1.55
N ASP A 152 3.96 -17.40 -2.78
CA ASP A 152 2.67 -17.48 -3.47
C ASP A 152 1.50 -16.96 -2.60
N PRO A 153 1.54 -15.70 -2.15
CA PRO A 153 0.54 -15.17 -1.24
C PRO A 153 -0.84 -15.07 -1.93
N GLU A 154 -1.92 -15.09 -1.14
CA GLU A 154 -3.28 -14.86 -1.62
C GLU A 154 -3.60 -13.35 -1.68
N LEU A 155 -2.98 -12.57 -0.80
CA LEU A 155 -3.09 -11.12 -0.73
C LEU A 155 -1.72 -10.49 -0.87
N ILE A 156 -1.60 -9.48 -1.73
CA ILE A 156 -0.41 -8.64 -1.78
C ILE A 156 -0.78 -7.18 -1.53
N MET A 157 -0.02 -6.53 -0.67
CA MET A 157 -0.17 -5.13 -0.33
C MET A 157 1.00 -4.33 -0.89
N TYR A 158 0.70 -3.23 -1.57
CA TYR A 158 1.67 -2.31 -2.16
C TYR A 158 1.55 -0.95 -1.47
N ASP A 159 2.60 -0.53 -0.79
CA ASP A 159 2.67 0.82 -0.19
C ASP A 159 3.51 1.72 -1.10
N GLU A 160 2.84 2.59 -1.87
CA GLU A 160 3.43 3.55 -2.81
C GLU A 160 4.41 2.92 -3.83
N PRO A 161 4.01 1.91 -4.62
CA PRO A 161 4.92 1.20 -5.54
C PRO A 161 5.46 2.08 -6.66
N PHE A 162 4.85 3.23 -6.93
CA PHE A 162 5.23 4.14 -8.02
C PHE A 162 6.08 5.32 -7.56
N ALA A 163 6.21 5.55 -6.23
CA ALA A 163 6.90 6.71 -5.69
C ALA A 163 8.37 6.80 -6.17
N GLY A 164 8.74 7.94 -6.77
CA GLY A 164 10.10 8.21 -7.22
C GLY A 164 10.55 7.44 -8.46
N LEU A 165 9.64 6.80 -9.19
CA LEU A 165 9.93 6.18 -10.48
C LEU A 165 9.81 7.20 -11.61
N ASP A 166 10.66 7.06 -12.63
CA ASP A 166 10.48 7.73 -13.91
C ASP A 166 9.24 7.16 -14.65
N PRO A 167 8.66 7.87 -15.64
CA PRO A 167 7.43 7.44 -16.31
C PRO A 167 7.50 6.05 -16.96
N ILE A 168 8.67 5.65 -17.49
CA ILE A 168 8.84 4.33 -18.13
C ILE A 168 8.84 3.23 -17.06
N SER A 169 9.62 3.44 -16.00
CA SER A 169 9.69 2.51 -14.86
C SER A 169 8.33 2.38 -14.14
N LEU A 170 7.57 3.48 -14.04
CA LEU A 170 6.22 3.49 -13.49
C LEU A 170 5.29 2.61 -14.35
N GLY A 171 5.23 2.85 -15.66
CA GLY A 171 4.41 2.06 -16.58
C GLY A 171 4.76 0.58 -16.55
N THR A 172 6.07 0.25 -16.56
CA THR A 172 6.56 -1.13 -16.43
C THR A 172 6.11 -1.78 -15.12
N THR A 173 6.20 -1.05 -14.00
CA THR A 173 5.79 -1.56 -12.68
C THR A 173 4.28 -1.78 -12.62
N ALA A 174 3.47 -0.85 -13.14
CA ALA A 174 2.02 -0.99 -13.19
C ALA A 174 1.60 -2.20 -14.03
N GLN A 175 2.19 -2.36 -15.21
CA GLN A 175 1.94 -3.51 -16.07
C GLN A 175 2.33 -4.83 -15.37
N LEU A 176 3.47 -4.87 -14.70
CA LEU A 176 3.94 -6.04 -13.97
C LEU A 176 2.99 -6.42 -12.82
N ILE A 177 2.51 -5.44 -12.04
CA ILE A 177 1.51 -5.68 -10.99
C ILE A 177 0.24 -6.30 -11.60
N ARG A 178 -0.25 -5.78 -12.73
CA ARG A 178 -1.43 -6.33 -13.41
C ARG A 178 -1.21 -7.76 -13.89
N GLN A 179 -0.08 -8.01 -14.57
CA GLN A 179 0.27 -9.34 -15.08
C GLN A 179 0.40 -10.37 -13.96
N LEU A 180 1.04 -10.02 -12.84
CA LEU A 180 1.16 -10.92 -11.69
C LEU A 180 -0.20 -11.17 -11.04
N ASN A 181 -1.04 -10.15 -10.90
CA ASN A 181 -2.39 -10.32 -10.36
C ASN A 181 -3.19 -11.30 -11.22
N ASP A 182 -3.18 -11.13 -12.53
CA ASP A 182 -3.95 -11.97 -13.45
C ASP A 182 -3.40 -13.40 -13.52
N ALA A 183 -2.06 -13.56 -13.61
CA ALA A 183 -1.42 -14.86 -13.75
C ALA A 183 -1.50 -15.72 -12.48
N MET A 184 -1.46 -15.11 -11.30
CA MET A 184 -1.46 -15.80 -10.02
C MET A 184 -2.83 -15.79 -9.32
N GLY A 185 -3.84 -15.08 -9.86
CA GLY A 185 -5.14 -14.89 -9.22
C GLY A 185 -5.07 -14.12 -7.89
N LEU A 186 -4.07 -13.23 -7.76
CA LEU A 186 -3.82 -12.49 -6.52
C LEU A 186 -4.96 -11.55 -6.17
N THR A 187 -5.18 -11.35 -4.88
CA THR A 187 -5.90 -10.19 -4.38
C THR A 187 -4.89 -9.10 -4.07
N SER A 188 -5.05 -7.90 -4.63
CA SER A 188 -4.08 -6.82 -4.49
C SER A 188 -4.69 -5.60 -3.81
N VAL A 189 -3.99 -5.02 -2.82
CA VAL A 189 -4.31 -3.71 -2.24
C VAL A 189 -3.17 -2.76 -2.54
N LEU A 190 -3.46 -1.70 -3.29
CA LEU A 190 -2.47 -0.75 -3.77
C LEU A 190 -2.72 0.62 -3.13
N VAL A 191 -1.80 1.11 -2.32
CA VAL A 191 -1.78 2.51 -1.88
C VAL A 191 -0.93 3.30 -2.87
N SER A 192 -1.50 4.36 -3.46
CA SER A 192 -0.78 5.22 -4.39
C SER A 192 -1.36 6.64 -4.40
N HIS A 193 -0.51 7.61 -4.79
CA HIS A 193 -0.90 8.99 -5.10
C HIS A 193 -0.94 9.26 -6.61
N ASP A 194 -0.44 8.35 -7.44
CA ASP A 194 -0.51 8.48 -8.89
C ASP A 194 -1.92 8.10 -9.38
N LEU A 195 -2.71 9.11 -9.72
CA LEU A 195 -4.09 8.91 -10.18
C LEU A 195 -4.13 8.13 -11.49
N THR A 196 -3.34 8.57 -12.48
CA THR A 196 -3.39 8.02 -13.83
C THR A 196 -3.05 6.54 -13.86
N ALA A 197 -1.88 6.16 -13.35
CA ALA A 197 -1.47 4.76 -13.34
C ALA A 197 -2.43 3.90 -12.50
N THR A 198 -2.88 4.43 -11.36
CA THR A 198 -3.74 3.69 -10.44
C THR A 198 -5.13 3.43 -11.02
N PHE A 199 -5.76 4.43 -11.66
CA PHE A 199 -7.10 4.26 -12.26
C PHE A 199 -7.08 3.33 -13.48
N HIS A 200 -5.95 3.25 -14.21
CA HIS A 200 -5.80 2.26 -15.28
C HIS A 200 -5.56 0.83 -14.78
N LEU A 201 -4.96 0.69 -13.60
CA LEU A 201 -4.59 -0.60 -13.03
C LEU A 201 -5.71 -1.23 -12.20
N ALA A 202 -6.48 -0.41 -11.46
CA ALA A 202 -7.42 -0.88 -10.45
C ALA A 202 -8.73 -1.39 -11.04
N ASP A 203 -9.25 -2.47 -10.46
CA ASP A 203 -10.62 -2.96 -10.68
C ASP A 203 -11.60 -2.27 -9.71
N HIS A 204 -11.11 -1.89 -8.52
CA HIS A 204 -11.89 -1.25 -7.45
C HIS A 204 -11.06 -0.14 -6.82
N VAL A 205 -11.70 0.98 -6.50
CA VAL A 205 -11.06 2.15 -5.89
C VAL A 205 -11.78 2.52 -4.61
N ILE A 206 -11.01 2.80 -3.57
CA ILE A 206 -11.50 3.31 -2.28
C ILE A 206 -10.79 4.64 -2.03
N VAL A 207 -11.55 5.72 -1.86
CA VAL A 207 -11.02 7.03 -1.50
C VAL A 207 -11.25 7.27 -0.01
N LEU A 208 -10.15 7.40 0.74
CA LEU A 208 -10.21 7.79 2.15
C LEU A 208 -10.18 9.33 2.27
N GLY A 209 -11.18 9.82 2.97
CA GLY A 209 -11.20 11.19 3.51
C GLY A 209 -10.52 11.25 4.89
N PRO A 210 -10.77 12.33 5.66
CA PRO A 210 -10.26 12.47 7.03
C PRO A 210 -10.91 11.44 7.98
N GLY A 211 -10.35 10.24 8.00
CA GLY A 211 -10.75 9.15 8.89
C GLY A 211 -12.00 8.37 8.46
N VAL A 212 -12.54 8.60 7.28
CA VAL A 212 -13.74 7.92 6.75
C VAL A 212 -13.53 7.48 5.31
N VAL A 213 -14.37 6.56 4.82
CA VAL A 213 -14.45 6.26 3.38
C VAL A 213 -15.33 7.34 2.73
N ALA A 214 -14.74 8.15 1.85
CA ALA A 214 -15.45 9.19 1.11
C ALA A 214 -16.17 8.60 -0.13
N ALA A 215 -15.53 7.64 -0.83
CA ALA A 215 -16.14 6.90 -1.92
C ALA A 215 -15.49 5.53 -2.08
N GLN A 216 -16.23 4.58 -2.63
CA GLN A 216 -15.70 3.31 -3.10
C GLN A 216 -16.55 2.77 -4.26
N GLY A 217 -15.90 2.13 -5.22
CA GLY A 217 -16.55 1.60 -6.42
C GLY A 217 -15.55 1.28 -7.52
N THR A 218 -16.03 1.11 -8.72
CA THR A 218 -15.17 1.03 -9.92
C THR A 218 -14.46 2.36 -10.16
N PRO A 219 -13.34 2.38 -10.90
CA PRO A 219 -12.69 3.63 -11.32
C PRO A 219 -13.66 4.65 -11.93
N ALA A 220 -14.56 4.20 -12.81
CA ALA A 220 -15.55 5.06 -13.47
C ALA A 220 -16.56 5.69 -12.48
N GLU A 221 -17.06 4.91 -11.52
CA GLU A 221 -17.96 5.41 -10.47
C GLU A 221 -17.30 6.43 -9.57
N VAL A 222 -16.04 6.20 -9.17
CA VAL A 222 -15.29 7.13 -8.34
C VAL A 222 -14.96 8.42 -9.09
N MET A 223 -14.59 8.34 -10.37
CA MET A 223 -14.37 9.51 -11.23
C MET A 223 -15.63 10.34 -11.44
N ALA A 224 -16.80 9.71 -11.49
CA ALA A 224 -18.09 10.38 -11.64
C ALA A 224 -18.69 10.87 -10.31
N SER A 225 -17.99 10.68 -9.18
CA SER A 225 -18.48 11.06 -7.85
C SER A 225 -18.72 12.57 -7.73
N THR A 226 -19.87 12.92 -7.17
CA THR A 226 -20.24 14.31 -6.85
C THR A 226 -19.82 14.74 -5.44
N ASP A 227 -19.23 13.83 -4.65
CA ASP A 227 -18.69 14.19 -3.34
C ASP A 227 -17.56 15.22 -3.50
N PRO A 228 -17.64 16.38 -2.83
CA PRO A 228 -16.69 17.47 -3.02
C PRO A 228 -15.23 17.08 -2.73
N LEU A 229 -14.98 16.19 -1.75
CA LEU A 229 -13.63 15.73 -1.41
C LEU A 229 -13.08 14.78 -2.50
N VAL A 230 -13.91 13.86 -2.95
CA VAL A 230 -13.54 12.95 -4.05
C VAL A 230 -13.28 13.73 -5.32
N HIS A 231 -14.16 14.69 -5.65
CA HIS A 231 -14.02 15.55 -6.83
C HIS A 231 -12.72 16.39 -6.77
N GLN A 232 -12.41 16.98 -5.60
CA GLN A 232 -11.14 17.70 -5.39
C GLN A 232 -9.95 16.77 -5.62
N PHE A 233 -9.98 15.58 -5.04
CA PHE A 233 -8.88 14.64 -5.09
C PHE A 233 -8.64 14.09 -6.51
N VAL A 234 -9.69 13.61 -7.17
CA VAL A 234 -9.61 12.99 -8.51
C VAL A 234 -9.18 13.99 -9.58
N ASN A 235 -9.62 15.26 -9.45
CA ASN A 235 -9.27 16.32 -10.41
C ASN A 235 -8.05 17.14 -9.98
N ALA A 236 -7.36 16.76 -8.90
CA ALA A 236 -6.19 17.45 -8.35
C ALA A 236 -6.44 18.97 -8.16
N LEU A 237 -7.62 19.34 -7.66
CA LEU A 237 -8.00 20.74 -7.50
C LEU A 237 -7.31 21.35 -6.28
N PRO A 238 -6.71 22.56 -6.40
CA PRO A 238 -6.04 23.22 -5.29
C PRO A 238 -7.02 23.75 -4.24
N VAL A 239 -8.28 23.97 -4.62
CA VAL A 239 -9.34 24.50 -3.74
C VAL A 239 -10.42 23.43 -3.53
N GLY A 240 -10.81 23.21 -2.27
CA GLY A 240 -11.84 22.24 -1.90
C GLY A 240 -11.85 21.91 -0.41
N PRO A 241 -12.51 20.80 -0.01
CA PRO A 241 -12.63 20.40 1.39
C PRO A 241 -11.29 20.11 2.09
N VAL A 242 -10.25 19.71 1.36
CA VAL A 242 -8.88 19.63 1.90
C VAL A 242 -8.28 21.02 1.84
N PRO A 243 -8.10 21.71 3.00
CA PRO A 243 -7.65 23.09 3.02
C PRO A 243 -6.15 23.19 2.69
N PHE A 244 -5.75 24.29 2.02
CA PHE A 244 -4.35 24.62 1.79
C PHE A 244 -3.66 25.04 3.10
N HIS A 245 -4.36 25.85 3.93
CA HIS A 245 -3.81 26.33 5.18
C HIS A 245 -4.03 25.33 6.32
N TYR A 246 -2.99 25.14 7.13
CA TYR A 246 -3.15 24.48 8.42
C TYR A 246 -4.06 25.34 9.32
N PRO A 247 -5.02 24.75 10.06
CA PRO A 247 -5.91 25.50 10.95
C PRO A 247 -5.11 26.35 11.95
N GLY A 248 -5.39 27.63 11.97
CA GLY A 248 -4.75 28.61 12.84
C GLY A 248 -5.65 29.86 13.04
N PRO A 249 -5.25 30.79 13.91
CA PRO A 249 -5.89 32.08 14.02
C PRO A 249 -5.90 32.81 12.67
N ASP A 250 -6.81 33.79 12.51
CA ASP A 250 -6.82 34.64 11.32
C ASP A 250 -5.46 35.39 11.22
N ALA A 251 -4.88 35.42 10.04
CA ALA A 251 -3.61 36.11 9.79
C ALA A 251 -3.64 37.57 10.26
N ALA A 252 -4.79 38.22 10.22
CA ALA A 252 -4.98 39.58 10.75
C ALA A 252 -4.75 39.68 12.28
N GLN A 253 -4.90 38.56 13.01
CA GLN A 253 -4.61 38.52 14.46
C GLN A 253 -3.11 38.38 14.73
N ASP A 254 -2.38 37.70 13.84
CA ASP A 254 -0.92 37.48 13.97
C ASP A 254 -0.13 38.69 13.40
N PHE A 255 -0.65 39.35 12.36
CA PHE A 255 0.04 40.45 11.64
C PHE A 255 -0.55 41.83 11.94
N GLY A 256 -1.62 41.87 12.71
CA GLY A 256 -2.23 43.16 13.18
C GLY A 256 -1.26 43.94 14.08
N PRO A 257 -1.43 45.28 14.20
CA PRO A 257 -0.60 46.06 15.09
C PRO A 257 -0.80 45.53 16.52
N THR A 258 0.31 45.19 17.18
CA THR A 258 0.31 44.80 18.59
C THR A 258 -0.33 45.93 19.39
N ALA A 259 -1.53 45.69 19.94
CA ALA A 259 -2.19 46.63 20.82
C ALA A 259 -1.32 46.79 22.09
N GLY A 260 -0.37 47.72 22.06
CA GLY A 260 0.50 47.93 23.22
C GLY A 260 1.72 48.83 23.02
N ALA A 261 2.05 49.28 21.83
CA ALA A 261 3.08 50.32 21.66
C ALA A 261 2.40 51.69 21.68
N ARG A 262 2.04 52.22 22.85
CA ARG A 262 1.88 53.67 23.07
C ARG A 262 3.21 54.24 23.52
N PRO A 263 3.63 55.38 22.97
CA PRO A 263 4.88 56.05 23.31
C PRO A 263 4.92 56.51 24.77
#